data_f454146b611f7946ec42742af5cede1c
#
_entry.id   f454146b611f7946ec42742af5cede1c
#
_cell.length_a   1.000
_cell.length_b   1.000
_cell.length_c   1.000
_cell.angle_alpha   90.00
_cell.angle_beta   90.00
_cell.angle_gamma   90.00
#
_symmetry.space_group_name_H-M   'P 1'
#
loop_
_entity.id
_entity.type
_entity.pdbx_description
1 polymer ?
#
loop_
_entity_poly.entity_id
_entity_poly.type
_entity_poly.pdbx_seq_one_letter_code
_entity_poly.pdbx_strand_id
1 'polypeptide(L)'
;LNFLRAMGEITQSTRFRFMTGVQEMLFDNPRFAFVAEQLRRVKERTVQAIIAREDIEFVVSQRLLKKNDTQKAYIREHLQKFAPLYDKLGEQLEKYVDMFPIHPAYLTSFQKVKIAEKRVALTTVSDEIDKLLDQEVPADSPGIVSFDSYWTYIQSDSTLRSDPDVREVMEKADVLLDRVEYSFQKPSYKPMAKRIVQALSVFRLTTDDLRVRIGMTPSEMRDQLFLFDKNCDMDVEFLDTTIESTLKEILKSVSYQFISTNQ
;
A
#
# COMPACT_ATOMS: atom_id res chain seq x y z
N LEU A 1 33.23 5.82 3.01
CA LEU A 1 33.59 5.33 4.37
C LEU A 1 34.76 6.09 4.98
N ASN A 2 35.84 6.36 4.24
CA ASN A 2 36.98 7.16 4.74
C ASN A 2 36.57 8.56 5.20
N PHE A 3 35.65 9.21 4.47
CA PHE A 3 35.09 10.51 4.86
C PHE A 3 34.35 10.43 6.20
N LEU A 4 33.48 9.44 6.41
CA LEU A 4 32.75 9.27 7.67
C LEU A 4 33.69 9.00 8.85
N ARG A 5 34.76 8.25 8.61
CA ARG A 5 35.78 8.00 9.63
C ARG A 5 36.50 9.30 10.02
N ALA A 6 36.96 10.07 9.03
CA ALA A 6 37.65 11.35 9.26
C ALA A 6 36.74 12.35 10.00
N MET A 7 35.46 12.43 9.63
CA MET A 7 34.47 13.25 10.33
C MET A 7 34.29 12.79 11.78
N GLY A 8 34.25 11.46 12.04
CA GLY A 8 34.16 10.92 13.40
C GLY A 8 35.39 11.28 14.25
N GLU A 9 36.57 11.35 13.66
CA GLU A 9 37.81 11.75 14.35
C GLU A 9 37.78 13.26 14.71
N ILE A 10 37.33 14.12 13.77
CA ILE A 10 37.20 15.56 14.01
C ILE A 10 36.22 15.86 15.13
N THR A 11 35.10 15.15 15.21
CA THR A 11 34.08 15.37 16.24
C THR A 11 34.53 15.03 17.65
N GLN A 12 35.58 14.22 17.81
CA GLN A 12 36.15 13.89 19.12
C GLN A 12 36.99 15.05 19.71
N SER A 13 37.67 15.80 18.85
CA SER A 13 38.56 16.89 19.23
C SER A 13 37.91 18.28 19.16
N THR A 14 36.73 18.42 18.60
CA THR A 14 36.05 19.67 18.38
C THR A 14 34.63 19.66 18.93
N ARG A 15 34.00 20.84 19.03
CA ARG A 15 32.56 20.96 19.35
C ARG A 15 31.63 20.72 18.15
N PHE A 16 32.20 20.34 17.02
CA PHE A 16 31.46 20.04 15.80
C PHE A 16 30.64 18.75 15.99
N ARG A 17 29.43 18.73 15.46
CA ARG A 17 28.55 17.55 15.39
C ARG A 17 28.14 17.36 13.96
N PHE A 18 28.19 16.10 13.52
CA PHE A 18 27.84 15.70 12.16
C PHE A 18 26.62 14.80 12.19
N MET A 19 25.63 15.11 11.36
CA MET A 19 24.45 14.28 11.17
C MET A 19 24.26 14.02 9.67
N THR A 20 24.02 12.78 9.31
CA THR A 20 23.75 12.35 7.93
C THR A 20 22.57 11.41 7.88
N GLY A 21 21.78 11.55 6.83
CA GLY A 21 20.70 10.61 6.51
C GLY A 21 21.17 9.57 5.52
N VAL A 22 20.72 8.33 5.69
CA VAL A 22 20.92 7.22 4.75
C VAL A 22 19.58 6.55 4.50
N GLN A 23 19.37 6.07 3.29
CA GLN A 23 18.08 5.47 2.90
C GLN A 23 17.96 4.01 3.32
N GLU A 24 19.09 3.32 3.46
CA GLU A 24 19.12 1.91 3.87
C GLU A 24 19.90 1.73 5.18
N MET A 25 19.60 0.66 5.89
CA MET A 25 20.43 0.25 7.03
C MET A 25 21.85 -0.08 6.51
N LEU A 26 22.82 0.77 6.86
CA LEU A 26 24.21 0.54 6.51
C LEU A 26 24.82 -0.58 7.34
N PHE A 27 24.48 -0.62 8.62
CA PHE A 27 25.02 -1.56 9.57
C PHE A 27 24.19 -2.84 9.55
N ASP A 28 24.87 -3.98 9.59
CA ASP A 28 24.25 -5.32 9.62
C ASP A 28 23.48 -5.70 8.34
N ASN A 29 23.71 -4.96 7.21
CA ASN A 29 23.09 -5.27 5.93
C ASN A 29 24.02 -6.20 5.11
N PRO A 30 23.55 -7.38 4.67
CA PRO A 30 24.34 -8.33 3.88
C PRO A 30 24.94 -7.74 2.59
N ARG A 31 24.30 -6.75 1.99
CA ARG A 31 24.80 -6.05 0.80
C ARG A 31 26.14 -5.36 1.03
N PHE A 32 26.43 -4.99 2.27
CA PHE A 32 27.66 -4.31 2.66
C PHE A 32 28.67 -5.22 3.37
N ALA A 33 28.49 -6.55 3.29
CA ALA A 33 29.37 -7.52 3.95
C ALA A 33 30.84 -7.36 3.55
N PHE A 34 31.10 -6.92 2.32
CA PHE A 34 32.47 -6.68 1.82
C PHE A 34 33.18 -5.50 2.50
N VAL A 35 32.49 -4.65 3.22
CA VAL A 35 33.03 -3.52 4.02
C VAL A 35 32.59 -3.56 5.49
N ALA A 36 32.18 -4.72 5.98
CA ALA A 36 31.59 -4.89 7.31
C ALA A 36 32.55 -4.38 8.44
N GLU A 37 33.84 -4.63 8.32
CA GLU A 37 34.84 -4.20 9.32
C GLU A 37 34.94 -2.66 9.40
N GLN A 38 34.90 -1.97 8.24
CA GLN A 38 34.92 -0.51 8.19
C GLN A 38 33.62 0.07 8.72
N LEU A 39 32.48 -0.55 8.41
CA LEU A 39 31.18 -0.13 8.91
C LEU A 39 31.08 -0.31 10.43
N ARG A 40 31.60 -1.40 10.98
CA ARG A 40 31.67 -1.62 12.43
C ARG A 40 32.39 -0.48 13.16
N ARG A 41 33.52 -0.03 12.64
CA ARG A 41 34.30 1.09 13.22
C ARG A 41 33.53 2.43 13.13
N VAL A 42 32.71 2.63 12.10
CA VAL A 42 31.83 3.80 11.99
C VAL A 42 30.68 3.70 12.98
N LYS A 43 30.08 2.50 13.13
CA LYS A 43 28.98 2.23 14.07
C LYS A 43 29.38 2.54 15.51
N GLU A 44 30.59 2.18 15.92
CA GLU A 44 31.10 2.44 17.26
C GLU A 44 31.25 3.94 17.59
N ARG A 45 31.29 4.80 16.56
CA ARG A 45 31.53 6.25 16.69
C ARG A 45 30.28 7.11 16.37
N THR A 46 29.17 6.46 16.04
CA THR A 46 27.95 7.14 15.63
C THR A 46 26.77 6.67 16.48
N VAL A 47 25.82 7.57 16.72
CA VAL A 47 24.52 7.23 17.28
C VAL A 47 23.57 7.04 16.10
N GLN A 48 23.00 5.86 15.99
CA GLN A 48 22.03 5.54 14.94
C GLN A 48 20.62 5.87 15.43
N ALA A 49 19.95 6.74 14.69
CA ALA A 49 18.51 6.95 14.82
C ALA A 49 17.80 6.28 13.65
N ILE A 50 16.95 5.31 13.94
CA ILE A 50 16.17 4.58 12.93
C ILE A 50 14.76 5.17 12.95
N ILE A 51 14.29 5.61 11.78
CA ILE A 51 12.87 5.97 11.62
C ILE A 51 12.09 4.67 11.53
N ALA A 52 11.28 4.41 12.55
CA ALA A 52 10.44 3.23 12.62
C ALA A 52 9.26 3.33 11.62
N ARG A 53 8.53 2.22 11.49
CA ARG A 53 7.39 2.13 10.58
C ARG A 53 6.25 3.06 11.00
N GLU A 54 6.02 3.12 12.30
CA GLU A 54 5.01 3.97 12.97
C GLU A 54 5.30 5.45 12.73
N ASP A 55 6.57 5.82 12.60
CA ASP A 55 6.98 7.20 12.29
C ASP A 55 6.53 7.63 10.89
N ILE A 56 6.48 6.70 9.92
CA ILE A 56 6.02 7.00 8.57
C ILE A 56 4.51 7.28 8.57
N GLU A 57 3.71 6.47 9.25
CA GLU A 57 2.27 6.72 9.40
C GLU A 57 2.03 8.06 10.09
N PHE A 58 2.80 8.35 11.16
CA PHE A 58 2.73 9.63 11.86
C PHE A 58 3.10 10.81 10.95
N VAL A 59 4.19 10.69 10.18
CA VAL A 59 4.61 11.75 9.24
C VAL A 59 3.54 11.99 8.18
N VAL A 60 2.96 10.92 7.61
CA VAL A 60 1.88 11.03 6.62
C VAL A 60 0.67 11.73 7.23
N SER A 61 0.19 11.27 8.38
CA SER A 61 -1.00 11.85 9.03
C SER A 61 -0.81 13.29 9.46
N GLN A 62 0.38 13.67 9.95
CA GLN A 62 0.64 14.99 10.50
C GLN A 62 1.14 16.03 9.50
N ARG A 63 1.71 15.60 8.37
CA ARG A 63 2.28 16.51 7.36
C ARG A 63 1.49 16.52 6.07
N LEU A 64 1.18 15.34 5.50
CA LEU A 64 0.46 15.26 4.24
C LEU A 64 -1.05 15.37 4.45
N LEU A 65 -1.57 14.74 5.51
CA LEU A 65 -3.00 14.60 5.78
C LEU A 65 -3.46 15.41 7.00
N LYS A 66 -2.70 16.46 7.37
CA LYS A 66 -3.04 17.28 8.52
C LYS A 66 -4.44 17.90 8.39
N LYS A 67 -5.26 17.70 9.41
CA LYS A 67 -6.65 18.17 9.48
C LYS A 67 -6.88 18.98 10.74
N ASN A 68 -7.76 19.95 10.66
CA ASN A 68 -8.28 20.63 11.84
C ASN A 68 -9.44 19.84 12.47
N ASP A 69 -9.87 20.25 13.67
CA ASP A 69 -10.91 19.52 14.42
C ASP A 69 -12.26 19.47 13.70
N THR A 70 -12.61 20.53 12.96
CA THR A 70 -13.86 20.57 12.17
C THR A 70 -13.81 19.56 11.04
N GLN A 71 -12.69 19.47 10.33
CA GLN A 71 -12.49 18.48 9.27
C GLN A 71 -12.50 17.04 9.83
N LYS A 72 -11.85 16.82 10.97
CA LYS A 72 -11.88 15.51 11.64
C LYS A 72 -13.29 15.12 12.07
N ALA A 73 -14.05 16.07 12.61
CA ALA A 73 -15.45 15.82 13.01
C ALA A 73 -16.31 15.43 11.81
N TYR A 74 -16.19 16.15 10.70
CA TYR A 74 -16.90 15.84 9.45
C TYR A 74 -16.54 14.46 8.89
N ILE A 75 -15.23 14.14 8.82
CA ILE A 75 -14.76 12.84 8.33
C ILE A 75 -15.22 11.71 9.25
N ARG A 76 -15.21 11.93 10.57
CA ARG A 76 -15.69 10.95 11.56
C ARG A 76 -17.16 10.64 11.33
N GLU A 77 -18.00 11.65 11.21
CA GLU A 77 -19.44 11.47 10.92
C GLU A 77 -19.66 10.74 9.58
N HIS A 78 -18.87 11.11 8.57
CA HIS A 78 -18.93 10.44 7.27
C HIS A 78 -18.59 8.96 7.37
N LEU A 79 -17.44 8.61 7.98
CA LEU A 79 -16.98 7.22 8.09
C LEU A 79 -17.86 6.37 8.99
N GLN A 80 -18.46 6.95 10.04
CA GLN A 80 -19.39 6.22 10.93
C GLN A 80 -20.56 5.61 10.18
N LYS A 81 -21.02 6.23 9.10
CA LYS A 81 -22.10 5.69 8.25
C LYS A 81 -21.76 4.33 7.67
N PHE A 82 -20.47 4.09 7.40
CA PHE A 82 -19.98 2.87 6.77
C PHE A 82 -19.38 1.87 7.77
N ALA A 83 -19.31 2.23 9.06
CA ALA A 83 -18.72 1.37 10.09
C ALA A 83 -19.35 -0.04 10.16
N PRO A 84 -20.65 -0.25 9.91
CA PRO A 84 -21.23 -1.59 9.90
C PRO A 84 -20.67 -2.53 8.82
N LEU A 85 -20.09 -1.98 7.74
CA LEU A 85 -19.60 -2.77 6.60
C LEU A 85 -18.17 -3.30 6.79
N TYR A 86 -17.38 -2.71 7.69
CA TYR A 86 -15.94 -3.00 7.78
C TYR A 86 -15.55 -3.32 9.21
N ASP A 87 -14.99 -4.50 9.45
CA ASP A 87 -14.74 -5.07 10.77
C ASP A 87 -13.90 -4.16 11.68
N LYS A 88 -12.90 -3.47 11.11
CA LYS A 88 -11.96 -2.64 11.89
C LYS A 88 -12.30 -1.17 11.93
N LEU A 89 -13.24 -0.70 11.11
CA LEU A 89 -13.51 0.73 11.01
C LEU A 89 -14.07 1.29 12.32
N GLY A 90 -15.03 0.59 12.94
CA GLY A 90 -15.61 1.03 14.21
C GLY A 90 -14.60 1.07 15.36
N GLU A 91 -13.75 0.03 15.46
CA GLU A 91 -12.77 -0.08 16.55
C GLU A 91 -11.60 0.91 16.41
N GLN A 92 -11.22 1.24 15.18
CA GLN A 92 -10.04 2.06 14.87
C GLN A 92 -10.41 3.39 14.18
N LEU A 93 -11.62 3.88 14.40
CA LEU A 93 -12.17 5.03 13.68
C LEU A 93 -11.23 6.25 13.66
N GLU A 94 -10.60 6.59 14.78
CA GLU A 94 -9.69 7.73 14.84
C GLU A 94 -8.45 7.54 13.95
N LYS A 95 -7.95 6.32 13.82
CA LYS A 95 -6.85 6.02 12.89
C LYS A 95 -7.29 6.24 11.45
N TYR A 96 -8.51 5.85 11.08
CA TYR A 96 -9.07 6.11 9.75
C TYR A 96 -9.32 7.60 9.52
N VAL A 97 -9.79 8.33 10.52
CA VAL A 97 -9.97 9.79 10.44
C VAL A 97 -8.63 10.50 10.21
N ASP A 98 -7.60 10.12 10.94
CA ASP A 98 -6.26 10.73 10.81
C ASP A 98 -5.62 10.40 9.45
N MET A 99 -5.83 9.20 8.93
CA MET A 99 -5.28 8.74 7.66
C MET A 99 -6.15 9.07 6.44
N PHE A 100 -7.41 9.49 6.62
CA PHE A 100 -8.31 9.80 5.51
C PHE A 100 -7.69 10.80 4.51
N PRO A 101 -7.80 10.60 3.20
CA PRO A 101 -8.56 9.57 2.48
C PRO A 101 -7.78 8.26 2.24
N ILE A 102 -6.61 8.08 2.83
CA ILE A 102 -5.76 6.90 2.61
C ILE A 102 -6.10 5.81 3.64
N HIS A 103 -6.26 4.57 3.18
CA HIS A 103 -6.47 3.43 4.07
C HIS A 103 -5.26 3.18 4.97
N PRO A 104 -5.43 2.96 6.29
CA PRO A 104 -4.30 2.73 7.20
C PRO A 104 -3.35 1.58 6.78
N ALA A 105 -3.88 0.54 6.14
CA ALA A 105 -3.06 -0.56 5.63
C ALA A 105 -2.27 -0.22 4.35
N TYR A 106 -2.50 0.92 3.71
CA TYR A 106 -1.83 1.31 2.47
C TYR A 106 -0.30 1.28 2.61
N LEU A 107 0.21 1.97 3.60
CA LEU A 107 1.66 2.05 3.85
C LEU A 107 2.24 0.69 4.26
N THR A 108 1.50 -0.09 5.04
CA THR A 108 1.92 -1.43 5.46
C THR A 108 1.99 -2.40 4.30
N SER A 109 1.02 -2.37 3.39
CA SER A 109 1.01 -3.21 2.19
C SER A 109 2.13 -2.80 1.24
N PHE A 110 2.33 -1.50 1.05
CA PHE A 110 3.42 -0.96 0.25
C PHE A 110 4.81 -1.44 0.72
N GLN A 111 5.05 -1.41 2.03
CA GLN A 111 6.36 -1.81 2.59
C GLN A 111 6.68 -3.30 2.41
N LYS A 112 5.67 -4.13 2.14
CA LYS A 112 5.85 -5.55 1.83
C LYS A 112 6.20 -5.78 0.37
N VAL A 113 5.90 -4.84 -0.51
CA VAL A 113 6.25 -4.92 -1.94
C VAL A 113 7.75 -4.72 -2.10
N LYS A 114 8.47 -5.77 -2.48
CA LYS A 114 9.94 -5.81 -2.44
C LYS A 114 10.62 -4.93 -3.45
N ILE A 115 9.98 -4.71 -4.56
CA ILE A 115 10.46 -3.85 -5.65
C ILE A 115 10.28 -2.35 -5.35
N ALA A 116 9.53 -2.05 -4.28
CA ALA A 116 9.21 -0.68 -3.95
C ALA A 116 10.25 -0.07 -3.00
N GLU A 117 10.93 0.97 -3.45
CA GLU A 117 11.73 1.79 -2.56
C GLU A 117 10.83 2.54 -1.57
N LYS A 118 11.25 2.62 -0.30
CA LYS A 118 10.49 3.33 0.75
C LYS A 118 10.11 4.77 0.40
N ARG A 119 10.93 5.43 -0.43
CA ARG A 119 10.69 6.78 -0.92
C ARG A 119 9.47 6.86 -1.84
N VAL A 120 9.24 5.82 -2.61
CA VAL A 120 8.13 5.73 -3.57
C VAL A 120 6.78 5.68 -2.84
N ALA A 121 6.70 5.11 -1.63
CA ALA A 121 5.47 5.10 -0.84
C ALA A 121 4.92 6.49 -0.57
N LEU A 122 5.78 7.42 -0.20
CA LEU A 122 5.36 8.80 0.07
C LEU A 122 4.95 9.53 -1.21
N THR A 123 5.67 9.27 -2.30
CA THR A 123 5.34 9.85 -3.62
C THR A 123 3.99 9.34 -4.09
N THR A 124 3.74 8.03 -4.06
CA THR A 124 2.44 7.45 -4.49
C THR A 124 1.27 7.91 -3.63
N VAL A 125 1.46 8.05 -2.32
CA VAL A 125 0.44 8.64 -1.43
C VAL A 125 0.18 10.10 -1.82
N SER A 126 1.23 10.89 -2.08
CA SER A 126 1.10 12.27 -2.51
C SER A 126 0.34 12.38 -3.83
N ASP A 127 0.70 11.55 -4.81
CA ASP A 127 0.05 11.52 -6.12
C ASP A 127 -1.44 11.13 -6.02
N GLU A 128 -1.78 10.20 -5.12
CA GLU A 128 -3.19 9.84 -4.88
C GLU A 128 -3.97 10.98 -4.20
N ILE A 129 -3.33 11.69 -3.26
CA ILE A 129 -3.94 12.88 -2.62
C ILE A 129 -4.14 13.99 -3.64
N ASP A 130 -3.14 14.24 -4.49
CA ASP A 130 -3.20 15.30 -5.52
C ASP A 130 -4.36 15.08 -6.50
N LYS A 131 -4.70 13.83 -6.82
CA LYS A 131 -5.87 13.50 -7.65
C LYS A 131 -7.20 13.85 -6.98
N LEU A 132 -7.23 13.92 -5.65
CA LEU A 132 -8.43 14.20 -4.85
C LEU A 132 -8.52 15.65 -4.39
N LEU A 133 -7.50 16.47 -4.66
CA LEU A 133 -7.54 17.89 -4.33
C LEU A 133 -8.74 18.55 -5.00
N ASP A 134 -9.38 19.44 -4.24
CA ASP A 134 -10.56 20.18 -4.69
C ASP A 134 -11.79 19.33 -5.06
N GLN A 135 -11.78 18.03 -4.69
CA GLN A 135 -12.94 17.16 -4.82
C GLN A 135 -13.71 17.09 -3.50
N GLU A 136 -15.04 17.03 -3.58
CA GLU A 136 -15.86 16.80 -2.41
C GLU A 136 -15.75 15.34 -1.94
N VAL A 137 -15.86 15.13 -0.62
CA VAL A 137 -15.96 13.78 -0.06
C VAL A 137 -17.26 13.15 -0.59
N PRO A 138 -17.19 11.98 -1.24
CA PRO A 138 -18.39 11.37 -1.81
C PRO A 138 -19.41 11.02 -0.72
N ALA A 139 -20.64 11.47 -0.89
CA ALA A 139 -21.68 11.29 0.12
C ALA A 139 -22.16 9.82 0.23
N ASP A 140 -22.05 9.07 -0.86
CA ASP A 140 -22.64 7.74 -1.08
C ASP A 140 -21.59 6.61 -1.13
N SER A 141 -20.34 6.90 -0.75
CA SER A 141 -19.27 5.90 -0.67
C SER A 141 -18.24 6.28 0.38
N PRO A 142 -17.46 5.34 0.92
CA PRO A 142 -16.46 5.62 1.96
C PRO A 142 -15.39 6.64 1.56
N GLY A 143 -15.08 6.78 0.27
CA GLY A 143 -14.07 7.72 -0.23
C GLY A 143 -12.63 7.39 0.22
N ILE A 144 -12.32 6.12 0.48
CA ILE A 144 -11.01 5.67 0.95
C ILE A 144 -10.23 5.05 -0.22
N VAL A 145 -8.99 5.52 -0.39
CA VAL A 145 -8.01 4.99 -1.32
C VAL A 145 -7.22 3.87 -0.64
N SER A 146 -7.21 2.70 -1.24
CA SER A 146 -6.49 1.53 -0.74
C SER A 146 -5.35 1.11 -1.68
N PHE A 147 -4.58 0.12 -1.26
CA PHE A 147 -3.31 -0.24 -1.90
C PHE A 147 -3.43 -0.78 -3.34
N ASP A 148 -4.64 -1.11 -3.81
CA ASP A 148 -4.91 -1.43 -5.21
C ASP A 148 -4.49 -0.30 -6.16
N SER A 149 -4.62 0.97 -5.73
CA SER A 149 -4.20 2.12 -6.52
C SER A 149 -2.69 2.12 -6.84
N TYR A 150 -1.88 1.46 -6.02
CA TYR A 150 -0.45 1.32 -6.26
C TYR A 150 -0.12 0.57 -7.56
N TRP A 151 -1.03 -0.27 -8.05
CA TRP A 151 -0.87 -0.97 -9.32
C TRP A 151 -0.63 -0.01 -10.49
N THR A 152 -1.30 1.13 -10.50
CA THR A 152 -1.12 2.15 -11.55
C THR A 152 0.32 2.67 -11.61
N TYR A 153 0.96 2.85 -10.44
CA TYR A 153 2.37 3.21 -10.38
C TYR A 153 3.26 2.09 -10.93
N ILE A 154 3.04 0.84 -10.51
CA ILE A 154 3.81 -0.32 -11.01
C ILE A 154 3.72 -0.41 -12.53
N GLN A 155 2.54 -0.24 -13.11
CA GLN A 155 2.35 -0.28 -14.57
C GLN A 155 3.07 0.85 -15.30
N SER A 156 3.19 2.03 -14.70
CA SER A 156 3.82 3.20 -15.32
C SER A 156 5.34 3.18 -15.26
N ASP A 157 5.94 2.45 -14.33
CA ASP A 157 7.38 2.40 -14.14
C ASP A 157 8.03 1.36 -15.06
N SER A 158 8.67 1.85 -16.13
CA SER A 158 9.36 1.01 -17.10
C SER A 158 10.56 0.25 -16.52
N THR A 159 11.14 0.73 -15.43
CA THR A 159 12.30 0.08 -14.80
C THR A 159 11.89 -1.21 -14.09
N LEU A 160 10.69 -1.23 -13.52
CA LEU A 160 10.13 -2.42 -12.88
C LEU A 160 9.86 -3.55 -13.86
N ARG A 161 9.56 -3.23 -15.12
CA ARG A 161 9.36 -4.24 -16.19
C ARG A 161 10.62 -5.01 -16.56
N SER A 162 11.79 -4.54 -16.18
CA SER A 162 13.05 -5.24 -16.40
C SER A 162 13.22 -6.46 -15.48
N ASP A 163 12.54 -6.46 -14.34
CA ASP A 163 12.48 -7.60 -13.42
C ASP A 163 11.56 -8.69 -14.00
N PRO A 164 12.05 -9.94 -14.21
CA PRO A 164 11.24 -11.02 -14.79
C PRO A 164 9.99 -11.36 -13.99
N ASP A 165 10.08 -11.34 -12.67
CA ASP A 165 8.97 -11.68 -11.77
C ASP A 165 7.87 -10.61 -11.85
N VAL A 166 8.26 -9.34 -11.83
CA VAL A 166 7.33 -8.23 -11.99
C VAL A 166 6.64 -8.28 -13.35
N ARG A 167 7.41 -8.51 -14.41
CA ARG A 167 6.89 -8.62 -15.78
C ARG A 167 5.85 -9.73 -15.89
N GLU A 168 6.12 -10.92 -15.33
CA GLU A 168 5.17 -12.03 -15.33
C GLU A 168 3.83 -11.65 -14.66
N VAL A 169 3.89 -10.96 -13.51
CA VAL A 169 2.69 -10.48 -12.82
C VAL A 169 1.95 -9.43 -13.66
N MET A 170 2.69 -8.51 -14.30
CA MET A 170 2.10 -7.47 -15.16
C MET A 170 1.38 -8.07 -16.37
N GLU A 171 2.00 -9.02 -17.08
CA GLU A 171 1.41 -9.69 -18.24
C GLU A 171 0.09 -10.42 -17.85
N LYS A 172 0.10 -11.11 -16.72
CA LYS A 172 -1.12 -11.78 -16.21
C LYS A 172 -2.20 -10.81 -15.80
N ALA A 173 -1.82 -9.71 -15.13
CA ALA A 173 -2.76 -8.68 -14.73
C ALA A 173 -3.39 -7.96 -15.93
N ASP A 174 -2.61 -7.66 -16.96
CA ASP A 174 -3.10 -7.04 -18.19
C ASP A 174 -4.17 -7.93 -18.85
N VAL A 175 -3.92 -9.24 -18.96
CA VAL A 175 -4.93 -10.19 -19.48
C VAL A 175 -6.20 -10.19 -18.63
N LEU A 176 -6.08 -10.18 -17.30
CA LEU A 176 -7.21 -10.16 -16.39
C LEU A 176 -8.02 -8.86 -16.52
N LEU A 177 -7.34 -7.71 -16.57
CA LEU A 177 -7.98 -6.40 -16.73
C LEU A 177 -8.70 -6.28 -18.07
N ASP A 178 -8.11 -6.77 -19.15
CA ASP A 178 -8.74 -6.83 -20.46
C ASP A 178 -10.00 -7.73 -20.45
N ARG A 179 -9.94 -8.87 -19.77
CA ARG A 179 -11.11 -9.73 -19.59
C ARG A 179 -12.22 -9.05 -18.80
N VAL A 180 -11.86 -8.36 -17.72
CA VAL A 180 -12.83 -7.56 -16.96
C VAL A 180 -13.46 -6.50 -17.85
N GLU A 181 -12.67 -5.81 -18.69
CA GLU A 181 -13.20 -4.76 -19.54
C GLU A 181 -14.14 -5.29 -20.63
N TYR A 182 -13.73 -6.34 -21.35
CA TYR A 182 -14.39 -6.76 -22.58
C TYR A 182 -15.29 -7.99 -22.44
N SER A 183 -15.11 -8.81 -21.39
CA SER A 183 -15.81 -10.10 -21.28
C SER A 183 -16.75 -10.20 -20.07
N PHE A 184 -16.79 -9.20 -19.20
CA PHE A 184 -17.66 -9.22 -18.03
C PHE A 184 -19.13 -9.06 -18.41
N GLN A 185 -19.97 -10.01 -17.96
CA GLN A 185 -21.38 -10.03 -18.24
C GLN A 185 -22.16 -8.96 -17.45
N LYS A 186 -21.68 -8.64 -16.24
CA LYS A 186 -22.30 -7.63 -15.35
C LYS A 186 -21.45 -6.35 -15.32
N PRO A 187 -21.81 -5.31 -16.10
CA PRO A 187 -21.04 -4.06 -16.14
C PRO A 187 -20.89 -3.37 -14.78
N SER A 188 -21.88 -3.51 -13.89
CA SER A 188 -21.85 -2.93 -12.53
C SER A 188 -20.72 -3.49 -11.67
N TYR A 189 -20.23 -4.71 -11.93
CA TYR A 189 -19.14 -5.34 -11.19
C TYR A 189 -17.75 -4.96 -11.71
N LYS A 190 -17.64 -4.38 -12.90
CA LYS A 190 -16.34 -4.03 -13.49
C LYS A 190 -15.46 -3.14 -12.61
N PRO A 191 -15.95 -2.08 -11.98
CA PRO A 191 -15.12 -1.23 -11.13
C PRO A 191 -14.53 -2.02 -9.95
N MET A 192 -15.36 -2.84 -9.27
CA MET A 192 -14.92 -3.70 -8.18
C MET A 192 -13.94 -4.75 -8.67
N ALA A 193 -14.22 -5.42 -9.80
CA ALA A 193 -13.36 -6.42 -10.38
C ALA A 193 -11.97 -5.87 -10.76
N LYS A 194 -11.88 -4.68 -11.32
CA LYS A 194 -10.61 -4.00 -11.62
C LYS A 194 -9.79 -3.80 -10.35
N ARG A 195 -10.40 -3.27 -9.30
CA ARG A 195 -9.73 -3.08 -8.00
C ARG A 195 -9.24 -4.39 -7.41
N ILE A 196 -10.03 -5.45 -7.46
CA ILE A 196 -9.64 -6.79 -7.00
C ILE A 196 -8.43 -7.31 -7.78
N VAL A 197 -8.43 -7.23 -9.11
CA VAL A 197 -7.30 -7.67 -9.94
C VAL A 197 -6.05 -6.87 -9.62
N GLN A 198 -6.15 -5.55 -9.52
CA GLN A 198 -5.05 -4.67 -9.15
C GLN A 198 -4.48 -5.00 -7.78
N ALA A 199 -5.35 -5.17 -6.78
CA ALA A 199 -4.95 -5.53 -5.42
C ALA A 199 -4.24 -6.89 -5.35
N LEU A 200 -4.77 -7.91 -6.01
CA LEU A 200 -4.14 -9.24 -6.06
C LEU A 200 -2.78 -9.18 -6.76
N SER A 201 -2.64 -8.34 -7.78
CA SER A 201 -1.37 -8.14 -8.49
C SER A 201 -0.34 -7.46 -7.59
N VAL A 202 -0.72 -6.39 -6.87
CA VAL A 202 0.14 -5.76 -5.86
C VAL A 202 0.49 -6.76 -4.76
N PHE A 203 -0.50 -7.50 -4.26
CA PHE A 203 -0.31 -8.48 -3.19
C PHE A 203 0.65 -9.59 -3.62
N ARG A 204 0.57 -10.02 -4.88
CA ARG A 204 1.50 -11.01 -5.46
C ARG A 204 2.95 -10.57 -5.38
N LEU A 205 3.24 -9.29 -5.53
CA LEU A 205 4.58 -8.70 -5.46
C LEU A 205 5.11 -8.50 -4.02
N THR A 206 4.34 -8.89 -3.00
CA THR A 206 4.80 -8.87 -1.60
C THR A 206 5.60 -10.11 -1.20
N THR A 207 5.68 -11.13 -2.07
CA THR A 207 6.39 -12.39 -1.80
C THR A 207 7.64 -12.52 -2.66
N ASP A 208 8.67 -13.23 -2.13
CA ASP A 208 9.91 -13.51 -2.86
C ASP A 208 9.78 -14.64 -3.88
N ASP A 209 8.82 -15.52 -3.68
CA ASP A 209 8.64 -16.71 -4.50
C ASP A 209 7.25 -16.71 -5.12
N LEU A 210 7.19 -16.50 -6.42
CA LEU A 210 5.94 -16.56 -7.19
C LEU A 210 5.28 -17.95 -7.20
N ARG A 211 5.95 -18.99 -6.73
CA ARG A 211 5.39 -20.34 -6.61
C ARG A 211 4.56 -20.52 -5.34
N VAL A 212 4.81 -19.69 -4.32
CA VAL A 212 3.99 -19.72 -3.11
C VAL A 212 2.59 -19.24 -3.42
N ARG A 213 1.60 -20.05 -3.06
CA ARG A 213 0.20 -19.65 -3.20
C ARG A 213 -0.14 -18.61 -2.14
N ILE A 214 -0.57 -17.46 -2.59
CA ILE A 214 -1.06 -16.37 -1.75
C ILE A 214 -2.42 -15.94 -2.26
N GLY A 215 -3.23 -15.39 -1.38
CA GLY A 215 -4.56 -14.92 -1.73
C GLY A 215 -5.16 -14.10 -0.60
N MET A 216 -6.37 -13.64 -0.81
CA MET A 216 -7.18 -12.92 0.14
C MET A 216 -8.57 -13.52 0.14
N THR A 217 -9.18 -13.60 1.31
CA THR A 217 -10.60 -13.95 1.43
C THR A 217 -11.49 -12.79 0.99
N PRO A 218 -12.76 -13.03 0.64
CA PRO A 218 -13.70 -11.95 0.31
C PRO A 218 -13.80 -10.88 1.41
N SER A 219 -13.86 -11.28 2.67
CA SER A 219 -13.91 -10.36 3.81
C SER A 219 -12.61 -9.55 3.97
N GLU A 220 -11.43 -10.17 3.76
CA GLU A 220 -10.17 -9.42 3.71
C GLU A 220 -10.13 -8.42 2.56
N MET A 221 -10.65 -8.78 1.39
CA MET A 221 -10.76 -7.85 0.26
C MET A 221 -11.71 -6.70 0.57
N ARG A 222 -12.87 -6.99 1.17
CA ARG A 222 -13.81 -5.96 1.62
C ARG A 222 -13.11 -4.95 2.52
N ASP A 223 -12.44 -5.44 3.58
CA ASP A 223 -11.87 -4.60 4.60
C ASP A 223 -10.59 -3.88 4.15
N GLN A 224 -9.67 -4.57 3.48
CA GLN A 224 -8.38 -3.98 3.09
C GLN A 224 -8.47 -3.08 1.88
N LEU A 225 -9.43 -3.31 0.98
CA LEU A 225 -9.64 -2.49 -0.20
C LEU A 225 -10.79 -1.48 -0.02
N PHE A 226 -11.52 -1.54 1.08
CA PHE A 226 -12.72 -0.74 1.25
C PHE A 226 -13.64 -0.86 0.02
N LEU A 227 -13.87 -2.10 -0.40
CA LEU A 227 -14.80 -2.38 -1.49
C LEU A 227 -16.21 -2.00 -1.07
N PHE A 228 -16.92 -1.35 -1.95
CA PHE A 228 -18.26 -0.85 -1.68
C PHE A 228 -19.16 -1.03 -2.89
N ASP A 229 -20.41 -1.36 -2.65
CA ASP A 229 -21.48 -1.32 -3.63
C ASP A 229 -22.63 -0.50 -3.03
N LYS A 230 -23.02 0.55 -3.72
CA LYS A 230 -24.12 1.44 -3.27
C LYS A 230 -25.47 0.74 -3.08
N ASN A 231 -25.63 -0.45 -3.66
CA ASN A 231 -26.86 -1.24 -3.52
C ASN A 231 -26.83 -2.20 -2.31
N CYS A 232 -25.76 -2.18 -1.50
CA CYS A 232 -25.62 -3.12 -0.38
C CYS A 232 -26.46 -2.76 0.85
N ASP A 233 -27.13 -1.59 0.87
CA ASP A 233 -27.97 -1.13 1.98
C ASP A 233 -27.33 -1.29 3.37
N MET A 234 -26.00 -1.13 3.46
CA MET A 234 -25.20 -1.40 4.66
C MET A 234 -25.27 -2.85 5.16
N ASP A 235 -25.60 -3.78 4.29
CA ASP A 235 -25.61 -5.22 4.57
C ASP A 235 -24.25 -5.85 4.19
N VAL A 236 -23.54 -6.33 5.20
CA VAL A 236 -22.22 -6.98 5.06
C VAL A 236 -22.30 -8.27 4.26
N GLU A 237 -23.34 -9.09 4.51
CA GLU A 237 -23.49 -10.39 3.85
C GLU A 237 -23.79 -10.19 2.35
N PHE A 238 -24.58 -9.19 2.03
CA PHE A 238 -24.83 -8.81 0.64
C PHE A 238 -23.55 -8.33 -0.06
N LEU A 239 -22.75 -7.49 0.63
CA LEU A 239 -21.48 -6.99 0.09
C LEU A 239 -20.47 -8.13 -0.12
N ASP A 240 -20.31 -9.02 0.86
CA ASP A 240 -19.43 -10.20 0.74
C ASP A 240 -19.87 -11.12 -0.40
N THR A 241 -21.18 -11.37 -0.54
CA THR A 241 -21.75 -12.14 -1.66
C THR A 241 -21.49 -11.47 -3.02
N THR A 242 -21.53 -10.14 -3.07
CA THR A 242 -21.21 -9.37 -4.28
C THR A 242 -19.75 -9.50 -4.66
N ILE A 243 -18.85 -9.45 -3.67
CA ILE A 243 -17.40 -9.66 -3.86
C ILE A 243 -17.15 -11.09 -4.37
N GLU A 244 -17.75 -12.11 -3.74
CA GLU A 244 -17.63 -13.49 -4.20
C GLU A 244 -18.14 -13.69 -5.63
N SER A 245 -19.27 -13.10 -5.94
CA SER A 245 -19.86 -13.17 -7.29
C SER A 245 -18.95 -12.51 -8.33
N THR A 246 -18.33 -11.40 -7.97
CA THR A 246 -17.33 -10.71 -8.80
C THR A 246 -16.09 -11.56 -9.01
N LEU A 247 -15.58 -12.19 -7.95
CA LEU A 247 -14.45 -13.13 -8.03
C LEU A 247 -14.78 -14.34 -8.92
N LYS A 248 -15.96 -14.92 -8.79
CA LYS A 248 -16.41 -16.05 -9.62
C LYS A 248 -16.47 -15.65 -11.10
N GLU A 249 -16.88 -14.43 -11.42
CA GLU A 249 -16.91 -13.93 -12.79
C GLU A 249 -15.49 -13.69 -13.34
N ILE A 250 -14.57 -13.12 -12.54
CA ILE A 250 -13.16 -13.00 -12.90
C ILE A 250 -12.58 -14.39 -13.23
N LEU A 251 -12.74 -15.37 -12.34
CA LEU A 251 -12.24 -16.74 -12.52
C LEU A 251 -12.75 -17.38 -13.81
N LYS A 252 -14.04 -17.26 -14.09
CA LYS A 252 -14.66 -17.79 -15.31
C LYS A 252 -14.10 -17.13 -16.56
N SER A 253 -13.87 -15.82 -16.53
CA SER A 253 -13.39 -15.04 -17.68
C SER A 253 -12.03 -15.49 -18.22
N VAL A 254 -11.19 -16.06 -17.35
CA VAL A 254 -9.86 -16.60 -17.68
C VAL A 254 -9.78 -18.14 -17.57
N SER A 255 -10.90 -18.82 -17.48
CA SER A 255 -10.95 -20.30 -17.36
C SER A 255 -10.07 -20.82 -16.22
N TYR A 256 -9.99 -20.10 -15.10
CA TYR A 256 -9.21 -20.46 -13.90
C TYR A 256 -7.69 -20.57 -14.12
N GLN A 257 -7.14 -19.93 -15.16
CA GLN A 257 -5.72 -20.08 -15.50
C GLN A 257 -4.77 -19.28 -14.58
N PHE A 258 -5.13 -18.05 -14.22
CA PHE A 258 -4.23 -17.13 -13.51
C PHE A 258 -4.61 -16.93 -12.04
N ILE A 259 -5.85 -17.17 -11.69
CA ILE A 259 -6.40 -17.08 -10.35
C ILE A 259 -7.12 -18.37 -10.03
N SER A 260 -7.00 -18.86 -8.81
CA SER A 260 -7.71 -20.03 -8.31
C SER A 260 -8.30 -19.77 -6.93
N THR A 261 -9.35 -20.46 -6.58
CA THR A 261 -9.86 -20.52 -5.19
C THR A 261 -9.22 -21.69 -4.46
N ASN A 262 -8.84 -21.50 -3.21
CA ASN A 262 -8.58 -22.62 -2.32
C ASN A 262 -9.94 -23.22 -1.95
N GLN A 263 -10.12 -24.52 -2.25
CA GLN A 263 -11.24 -25.30 -1.73
C GLN A 263 -10.97 -25.68 -0.30
#